data_5e33c6c505cf0399027029210b455790
#
_entry.id   5e33c6c505cf0399027029210b455790
#
_cell.length_a   1.000
_cell.length_b   1.000
_cell.length_c   1.000
_cell.angle_alpha   90.00
_cell.angle_beta   90.00
_cell.angle_gamma   90.00
#
_symmetry.space_group_name_H-M   'P 1'
#
loop_
_entity.id
_entity.type
_entity.pdbx_description
1 polymer ?
#
loop_
_entity_poly.entity_id
_entity_poly.type
_entity_poly.pdbx_seq_one_letter_code
_entity_poly.pdbx_strand_id
1 'polypeptide(L)'
;MIRNLLKSVLTLVFITALITPALGESRLQRILANGELRVGTTGDWNPMTMIDPSSKERTGFDIDIANALASDMGVKIVFVPTTWKTLVNGVVADKYDMTSSASLSPKRALVAGYSGSYFAVEDVPLMLRKNKGRHNSWEDLNNPSVTVAVTLGTVQEKRAEALFDKSKIIKVSSPARDYQEVLAGRADISMTSNLEAAKLVEQYPELMIVPVQKGKNPTPLAMLLPQSDQVWINYVNHWIILKTERGFFNQLKSKWLKQ
;
A
#
# COMPACT_ATOMS: atom_id res chain seq x y z
N MET A 1 57.35 -19.87 -33.91
CA MET A 1 56.83 -19.70 -32.52
C MET A 1 56.21 -18.35 -32.27
N ILE A 2 56.82 -17.24 -32.62
CA ILE A 2 56.37 -15.85 -32.34
C ILE A 2 55.01 -15.52 -33.00
N ARG A 3 54.71 -16.03 -34.20
CA ARG A 3 53.48 -15.77 -34.95
C ARG A 3 52.22 -16.42 -34.35
N ASN A 4 52.40 -17.52 -33.61
CA ASN A 4 51.28 -18.18 -32.90
C ASN A 4 50.99 -17.55 -31.52
N LEU A 5 52.03 -16.99 -30.86
CA LEU A 5 51.85 -16.18 -29.63
C LEU A 5 51.04 -14.89 -29.90
N LEU A 6 51.33 -14.21 -31.01
CA LEU A 6 50.59 -12.98 -31.36
C LEU A 6 49.09 -13.27 -31.64
N LYS A 7 48.77 -14.40 -32.26
CA LYS A 7 47.37 -14.81 -32.49
C LYS A 7 46.62 -15.12 -31.22
N SER A 8 47.29 -15.79 -30.29
CA SER A 8 46.69 -16.12 -28.98
C SER A 8 46.48 -14.89 -28.09
N VAL A 9 47.37 -13.91 -28.12
CA VAL A 9 47.18 -12.64 -27.39
C VAL A 9 46.07 -11.80 -27.98
N LEU A 10 45.88 -11.77 -29.32
CA LEU A 10 44.81 -11.04 -29.98
C LEU A 10 43.44 -11.65 -29.70
N THR A 11 43.33 -12.98 -29.58
CA THR A 11 42.09 -13.69 -29.24
C THR A 11 41.70 -13.46 -27.75
N LEU A 12 42.67 -13.34 -26.85
CA LEU A 12 42.43 -13.11 -25.42
C LEU A 12 41.93 -11.67 -25.14
N VAL A 13 42.42 -10.68 -25.91
CA VAL A 13 42.00 -9.28 -25.77
C VAL A 13 40.56 -9.05 -26.31
N PHE A 14 40.11 -9.86 -27.26
CA PHE A 14 38.75 -9.74 -27.82
C PHE A 14 37.67 -10.34 -26.95
N ILE A 15 38.00 -11.28 -26.05
CA ILE A 15 37.02 -11.94 -25.14
C ILE A 15 36.76 -11.08 -23.88
N THR A 16 37.68 -10.21 -23.48
CA THR A 16 37.52 -9.35 -22.31
C THR A 16 36.68 -8.09 -22.57
N ALA A 17 36.30 -7.78 -23.80
CA ALA A 17 35.57 -6.57 -24.18
C ALA A 17 34.03 -6.73 -24.15
N LEU A 18 33.49 -7.87 -23.76
CA LEU A 18 32.03 -8.16 -23.87
C LEU A 18 31.32 -8.43 -22.53
N ILE A 19 31.97 -8.18 -21.41
CA ILE A 19 31.27 -8.20 -20.11
C ILE A 19 31.02 -6.75 -19.68
N THR A 20 30.20 -6.03 -20.44
CA THR A 20 29.45 -4.93 -19.86
C THR A 20 28.36 -5.57 -19.01
N PRO A 21 28.34 -5.38 -17.66
CA PRO A 21 27.16 -5.75 -16.91
C PRO A 21 26.02 -4.97 -17.55
N ALA A 22 25.07 -5.67 -18.12
CA ALA A 22 23.79 -5.09 -18.48
C ALA A 22 23.15 -4.62 -17.16
N LEU A 23 23.46 -3.42 -16.72
CA LEU A 23 22.68 -2.73 -15.69
C LEU A 23 21.28 -2.67 -16.28
N GLY A 24 20.39 -3.53 -15.79
CA GLY A 24 19.00 -3.53 -16.23
C GLY A 24 18.46 -2.11 -16.17
N GLU A 25 17.76 -1.68 -17.21
CA GLU A 25 17.16 -0.35 -17.29
C GLU A 25 16.32 -0.09 -16.03
N SER A 26 16.58 1.03 -15.35
CA SER A 26 15.79 1.45 -14.19
C SER A 26 14.36 1.78 -14.62
N ARG A 27 13.38 1.51 -13.76
CA ARG A 27 11.99 1.96 -13.97
C ARG A 27 11.89 3.46 -14.20
N LEU A 28 12.71 4.26 -13.53
CA LEU A 28 12.75 5.70 -13.77
C LEU A 28 13.05 6.01 -15.24
N GLN A 29 14.07 5.37 -15.82
CA GLN A 29 14.43 5.58 -17.23
C GLN A 29 13.30 5.13 -18.15
N ARG A 30 12.71 3.96 -17.90
CA ARG A 30 11.59 3.44 -18.67
C ARG A 30 10.35 4.32 -18.59
N ILE A 31 10.00 4.83 -17.40
CA ILE A 31 8.87 5.76 -17.19
C ILE A 31 9.08 7.02 -18.02
N LEU A 32 10.28 7.60 -17.97
CA LEU A 32 10.60 8.81 -18.74
C LEU A 32 10.60 8.55 -20.26
N ALA A 33 11.13 7.42 -20.71
CA ALA A 33 11.15 7.04 -22.13
C ALA A 33 9.74 6.76 -22.68
N ASN A 34 8.88 6.11 -21.89
CA ASN A 34 7.49 5.81 -22.29
C ASN A 34 6.54 7.00 -22.09
N GLY A 35 6.93 8.01 -21.29
CA GLY A 35 6.07 9.13 -20.93
C GLY A 35 4.90 8.73 -20.03
N GLU A 36 4.97 7.58 -19.28
CA GLU A 36 3.88 7.06 -18.47
C GLU A 36 4.38 6.49 -17.15
N LEU A 37 3.71 6.87 -16.03
CA LEU A 37 3.84 6.29 -14.70
C LEU A 37 2.63 5.39 -14.42
N ARG A 38 2.85 4.09 -14.26
CA ARG A 38 1.81 3.12 -13.92
C ARG A 38 1.70 2.96 -12.42
N VAL A 39 0.52 3.19 -11.84
CA VAL A 39 0.28 3.11 -10.39
C VAL A 39 -0.81 2.09 -10.08
N GLY A 40 -0.46 1.05 -9.34
CA GLY A 40 -1.42 0.05 -8.85
C GLY A 40 -2.30 0.64 -7.75
N THR A 41 -3.63 0.52 -7.88
CA THR A 41 -4.59 1.03 -6.89
C THR A 41 -5.78 0.09 -6.73
N THR A 42 -6.24 -0.07 -5.48
CA THR A 42 -7.39 -0.93 -5.18
C THR A 42 -8.73 -0.18 -5.36
N GLY A 43 -8.73 1.13 -5.15
CA GLY A 43 -9.92 1.97 -5.32
C GLY A 43 -11.02 1.77 -4.27
N ASP A 44 -10.69 1.15 -3.13
CA ASP A 44 -11.65 0.75 -2.10
C ASP A 44 -11.23 1.10 -0.65
N TRP A 45 -10.28 2.03 -0.48
CA TRP A 45 -9.78 2.46 0.83
C TRP A 45 -9.99 3.96 1.05
N ASN A 46 -11.15 4.34 1.54
CA ASN A 46 -11.52 5.72 1.86
C ASN A 46 -10.77 6.21 3.12
N PRO A 47 -10.10 7.39 3.11
CA PRO A 47 -10.04 8.42 2.07
C PRO A 47 -8.78 8.34 1.17
N MET A 48 -8.05 7.25 1.22
CA MET A 48 -6.76 7.11 0.52
C MET A 48 -6.95 6.89 -0.98
N THR A 49 -7.79 5.94 -1.36
CA THR A 49 -8.09 5.63 -2.77
C THR A 49 -9.53 5.17 -2.92
N MET A 50 -10.27 5.88 -3.76
CA MET A 50 -11.69 5.62 -4.01
C MET A 50 -11.98 5.64 -5.51
N ILE A 51 -13.03 4.95 -5.90
CA ILE A 51 -13.63 5.04 -7.23
C ILE A 51 -15.04 5.58 -7.04
N ASP A 52 -15.33 6.72 -7.65
CA ASP A 52 -16.70 7.23 -7.69
C ASP A 52 -17.61 6.27 -8.47
N PRO A 53 -18.73 5.80 -7.89
CA PRO A 53 -19.57 4.80 -8.52
C PRO A 53 -20.22 5.28 -9.83
N SER A 54 -20.46 6.59 -9.97
CA SER A 54 -21.15 7.21 -11.10
C SER A 54 -20.19 7.62 -12.21
N SER A 55 -19.17 8.42 -11.90
CA SER A 55 -18.20 8.93 -12.87
C SER A 55 -17.10 7.94 -13.20
N LYS A 56 -16.87 6.91 -12.34
CA LYS A 56 -15.72 5.98 -12.38
C LYS A 56 -14.37 6.66 -12.20
N GLU A 57 -14.37 7.92 -11.83
CA GLU A 57 -13.14 8.64 -11.52
C GLU A 57 -12.50 8.16 -10.22
N ARG A 58 -11.18 8.19 -10.18
CA ARG A 58 -10.41 7.89 -8.97
C ARG A 58 -10.11 9.17 -8.23
N THR A 59 -10.34 9.13 -6.91
CA THR A 59 -10.09 10.25 -6.01
C THR A 59 -9.47 9.74 -4.71
N GLY A 60 -8.83 10.63 -3.96
CA GLY A 60 -8.27 10.31 -2.65
C GLY A 60 -6.86 10.84 -2.45
N PHE A 61 -6.39 10.72 -1.22
CA PHE A 61 -5.06 11.14 -0.79
C PHE A 61 -3.95 10.52 -1.68
N ASP A 62 -4.02 9.23 -1.94
CA ASP A 62 -3.05 8.49 -2.76
C ASP A 62 -3.11 8.87 -4.24
N ILE A 63 -4.31 9.19 -4.71
CA ILE A 63 -4.53 9.62 -6.10
C ILE A 63 -3.88 10.99 -6.34
N ASP A 64 -4.05 11.91 -5.40
CA ASP A 64 -3.38 13.23 -5.47
C ASP A 64 -1.86 13.10 -5.38
N ILE A 65 -1.32 12.22 -4.54
CA ILE A 65 0.12 11.93 -4.48
C ILE A 65 0.64 11.42 -5.83
N ALA A 66 -0.04 10.45 -6.42
CA ALA A 66 0.37 9.84 -7.67
C ALA A 66 0.31 10.83 -8.84
N ASN A 67 -0.75 11.66 -8.89
CA ASN A 67 -0.88 12.73 -9.87
C ASN A 67 0.23 13.78 -9.73
N ALA A 68 0.56 14.19 -8.50
CA ALA A 68 1.63 15.16 -8.26
C ALA A 68 3.01 14.61 -8.66
N LEU A 69 3.28 13.32 -8.36
CA LEU A 69 4.52 12.68 -8.78
C LEU A 69 4.65 12.61 -10.32
N ALA A 70 3.60 12.15 -11.00
CA ALA A 70 3.58 12.09 -12.46
C ALA A 70 3.73 13.47 -13.10
N SER A 71 3.07 14.49 -12.55
CA SER A 71 3.19 15.89 -13.01
C SER A 71 4.62 16.43 -12.87
N ASP A 72 5.27 16.19 -11.71
CA ASP A 72 6.65 16.63 -11.49
C ASP A 72 7.66 15.89 -12.38
N MET A 73 7.33 14.67 -12.82
CA MET A 73 8.11 13.90 -13.79
C MET A 73 7.83 14.32 -15.25
N GLY A 74 6.80 15.11 -15.51
CA GLY A 74 6.37 15.48 -16.87
C GLY A 74 5.80 14.31 -17.66
N VAL A 75 5.19 13.31 -16.98
CA VAL A 75 4.65 12.10 -17.61
C VAL A 75 3.16 11.95 -17.35
N LYS A 76 2.48 11.13 -18.14
CA LYS A 76 1.08 10.75 -17.89
C LYS A 76 0.99 9.74 -16.76
N ILE A 77 -0.12 9.81 -16.01
CA ILE A 77 -0.44 8.78 -15.02
C ILE A 77 -1.37 7.73 -15.63
N VAL A 78 -1.09 6.46 -15.30
CA VAL A 78 -1.94 5.32 -15.64
C VAL A 78 -2.25 4.54 -14.36
N PHE A 79 -3.51 4.59 -13.91
CA PHE A 79 -3.94 3.79 -12.78
C PHE A 79 -4.30 2.37 -13.21
N VAL A 80 -3.60 1.39 -12.62
CA VAL A 80 -3.80 -0.04 -12.88
C VAL A 80 -4.64 -0.64 -11.76
N PRO A 81 -5.85 -1.15 -12.03
CA PRO A 81 -6.66 -1.81 -11.02
C PRO A 81 -5.95 -3.03 -10.44
N THR A 82 -5.98 -3.16 -9.12
CA THR A 82 -5.45 -4.32 -8.40
C THR A 82 -6.32 -4.64 -7.18
N THR A 83 -5.97 -5.68 -6.43
CA THR A 83 -6.60 -6.05 -5.17
C THR A 83 -5.58 -6.09 -4.04
N TRP A 84 -6.01 -6.05 -2.80
CA TRP A 84 -5.11 -6.17 -1.65
C TRP A 84 -4.25 -7.43 -1.69
N LYS A 85 -4.82 -8.55 -2.17
CA LYS A 85 -4.13 -9.84 -2.34
C LYS A 85 -3.02 -9.79 -3.40
N THR A 86 -3.19 -9.01 -4.46
CA THR A 86 -2.28 -8.96 -5.60
C THR A 86 -1.37 -7.73 -5.63
N LEU A 87 -1.55 -6.80 -4.68
CA LEU A 87 -0.86 -5.51 -4.62
C LEU A 87 0.68 -5.65 -4.70
N VAL A 88 1.26 -6.49 -3.86
CA VAL A 88 2.72 -6.71 -3.83
C VAL A 88 3.20 -7.40 -5.11
N ASN A 89 2.50 -8.45 -5.51
CA ASN A 89 2.87 -9.22 -6.70
C ASN A 89 2.80 -8.40 -7.99
N GLY A 90 1.93 -7.41 -8.05
CA GLY A 90 1.84 -6.53 -9.22
C GLY A 90 3.09 -5.68 -9.42
N VAL A 91 3.71 -5.17 -8.34
CA VAL A 91 5.01 -4.47 -8.40
C VAL A 91 6.12 -5.45 -8.81
N VAL A 92 6.16 -6.63 -8.17
CA VAL A 92 7.19 -7.65 -8.44
C VAL A 92 7.12 -8.17 -9.88
N ALA A 93 5.91 -8.38 -10.39
CA ALA A 93 5.65 -8.88 -11.75
C ALA A 93 5.57 -7.76 -12.81
N ASP A 94 6.01 -6.56 -12.49
CA ASP A 94 6.04 -5.42 -13.42
C ASP A 94 4.70 -5.06 -14.07
N LYS A 95 3.59 -5.26 -13.37
CA LYS A 95 2.27 -4.82 -13.84
C LYS A 95 2.09 -3.31 -13.71
N TYR A 96 2.75 -2.72 -12.73
CA TYR A 96 2.82 -1.28 -12.46
C TYR A 96 4.13 -0.93 -11.76
N ASP A 97 4.48 0.35 -11.79
CA ASP A 97 5.77 0.85 -11.35
C ASP A 97 5.83 1.07 -9.84
N MET A 98 4.68 1.33 -9.23
CA MET A 98 4.53 1.57 -7.79
C MET A 98 3.09 1.40 -7.30
N THR A 99 2.93 1.40 -5.98
CA THR A 99 1.66 1.71 -5.31
C THR A 99 1.90 2.80 -4.27
N SER A 100 0.87 3.59 -3.93
CA SER A 100 0.92 4.55 -2.82
C SER A 100 0.51 3.88 -1.50
N SER A 101 0.83 4.53 -0.37
CA SER A 101 0.38 4.24 1.01
C SER A 101 0.31 2.76 1.41
N ALA A 102 1.27 1.96 0.94
CA ALA A 102 1.40 0.58 1.40
C ALA A 102 1.96 0.55 2.83
N SER A 103 1.29 -0.18 3.72
CA SER A 103 1.78 -0.42 5.08
C SER A 103 3.15 -1.08 5.05
N LEU A 104 4.13 -0.52 5.77
CA LEU A 104 5.42 -1.16 5.99
C LEU A 104 5.21 -2.51 6.66
N SER A 105 5.76 -3.56 6.06
CA SER A 105 5.66 -4.92 6.55
C SER A 105 6.95 -5.68 6.27
N PRO A 106 7.58 -6.30 7.28
CA PRO A 106 8.78 -7.10 7.07
C PRO A 106 8.58 -8.19 6.01
N LYS A 107 7.41 -8.84 6.00
CA LYS A 107 7.07 -9.87 5.01
C LYS A 107 7.04 -9.33 3.57
N ARG A 108 6.44 -8.14 3.35
CA ARG A 108 6.42 -7.50 2.04
C ARG A 108 7.82 -7.02 1.62
N ALA A 109 8.62 -6.54 2.57
CA ALA A 109 9.98 -6.06 2.36
C ALA A 109 10.97 -7.18 1.92
N LEU A 110 10.62 -8.46 2.11
CA LEU A 110 11.42 -9.57 1.59
C LEU A 110 11.40 -9.66 0.05
N VAL A 111 10.38 -9.10 -0.60
CA VAL A 111 10.15 -9.27 -2.06
C VAL A 111 9.94 -7.95 -2.81
N ALA A 112 9.70 -6.85 -2.10
CA ALA A 112 9.48 -5.53 -2.69
C ALA A 112 10.21 -4.45 -1.88
N GLY A 113 10.62 -3.38 -2.54
CA GLY A 113 11.22 -2.20 -1.93
C GLY A 113 10.16 -1.23 -1.41
N TYR A 114 10.59 -0.31 -0.57
CA TYR A 114 9.78 0.77 -0.06
C TYR A 114 10.49 2.11 -0.19
N SER A 115 9.72 3.17 -0.36
CA SER A 115 10.20 4.53 -0.14
C SER A 115 10.33 4.85 1.35
N GLY A 116 10.83 6.03 1.69
CA GLY A 116 10.60 6.67 2.98
C GLY A 116 9.10 6.81 3.28
N SER A 117 8.76 6.74 4.56
CA SER A 117 7.39 6.93 5.03
C SER A 117 6.99 8.40 5.03
N TYR A 118 5.76 8.71 4.66
CA TYR A 118 5.18 10.06 4.64
C TYR A 118 3.90 10.18 5.47
N PHE A 119 3.39 9.08 5.99
CA PHE A 119 2.21 9.02 6.84
C PHE A 119 2.25 7.80 7.77
N ALA A 120 1.34 7.72 8.75
CA ALA A 120 1.19 6.55 9.60
C ALA A 120 -0.28 6.34 9.99
N VAL A 121 -0.65 5.09 10.24
CA VAL A 121 -1.97 4.67 10.69
C VAL A 121 -1.85 3.71 11.87
N GLU A 122 -2.95 3.51 12.59
CA GLU A 122 -3.10 2.50 13.64
C GLU A 122 -4.28 1.60 13.31
N ASP A 123 -4.23 0.36 13.77
CA ASP A 123 -5.36 -0.56 13.68
C ASP A 123 -6.38 -0.25 14.77
N VAL A 124 -7.65 -0.19 14.41
CA VAL A 124 -8.78 -0.03 15.33
C VAL A 124 -9.90 -1.01 14.98
N PRO A 125 -10.65 -1.48 15.99
CA PRO A 125 -11.81 -2.34 15.76
C PRO A 125 -13.07 -1.48 15.54
N LEU A 126 -13.90 -1.89 14.56
CA LEU A 126 -15.15 -1.27 14.19
C LEU A 126 -16.31 -2.23 14.49
N MET A 127 -17.40 -1.76 15.09
CA MET A 127 -18.58 -2.57 15.41
C MET A 127 -19.88 -1.86 15.09
N LEU A 128 -21.00 -2.58 15.14
CA LEU A 128 -22.31 -1.96 15.12
C LEU A 128 -22.58 -1.17 16.41
N ARG A 129 -23.08 0.05 16.29
CA ARG A 129 -23.42 0.96 17.39
C ARG A 129 -24.44 0.35 18.37
N LYS A 130 -25.37 -0.47 17.88
CA LYS A 130 -26.32 -1.21 18.73
C LYS A 130 -25.65 -2.17 19.73
N ASN A 131 -24.39 -2.54 19.48
CA ASN A 131 -23.59 -3.39 20.35
C ASN A 131 -22.73 -2.59 21.35
N LYS A 132 -22.94 -1.26 21.44
CA LYS A 132 -22.22 -0.41 22.41
C LYS A 132 -22.30 -1.00 23.82
N GLY A 133 -21.15 -1.06 24.50
CA GLY A 133 -21.02 -1.62 25.85
C GLY A 133 -20.77 -3.13 25.92
N ARG A 134 -20.88 -3.86 24.78
CA ARG A 134 -20.53 -5.29 24.76
C ARG A 134 -19.02 -5.52 24.82
N HIS A 135 -18.26 -4.63 24.14
CA HIS A 135 -16.82 -4.70 24.06
C HIS A 135 -16.24 -3.30 24.30
N ASN A 136 -15.26 -3.18 25.18
CA ASN A 136 -14.67 -1.90 25.56
C ASN A 136 -13.13 -1.95 25.56
N SER A 137 -12.54 -3.12 25.29
CA SER A 137 -11.09 -3.32 25.24
C SER A 137 -10.70 -4.30 24.12
N TRP A 138 -9.43 -4.37 23.81
CA TRP A 138 -8.89 -5.36 22.89
C TRP A 138 -9.01 -6.79 23.44
N GLU A 139 -8.92 -6.93 24.74
CA GLU A 139 -9.02 -8.21 25.46
C GLU A 139 -10.43 -8.80 25.36
N ASP A 140 -11.47 -7.94 25.45
CA ASP A 140 -12.89 -8.36 25.28
C ASP A 140 -13.15 -8.95 23.90
N LEU A 141 -12.37 -8.49 22.90
CA LEU A 141 -12.53 -8.91 21.52
C LEU A 141 -11.87 -10.25 21.20
N ASN A 142 -10.92 -10.71 22.04
CA ASN A 142 -10.28 -12.02 21.89
C ASN A 142 -11.03 -13.12 22.65
N ASN A 143 -12.21 -13.46 22.16
CA ASN A 143 -13.15 -14.37 22.80
C ASN A 143 -13.78 -15.31 21.75
N PRO A 144 -13.98 -16.62 22.07
CA PRO A 144 -14.59 -17.58 21.16
C PRO A 144 -15.97 -17.19 20.62
N SER A 145 -16.71 -16.36 21.34
CA SER A 145 -18.02 -15.85 20.91
C SER A 145 -17.95 -14.67 19.95
N VAL A 146 -16.74 -14.11 19.71
CA VAL A 146 -16.53 -12.95 18.82
C VAL A 146 -16.08 -13.41 17.45
N THR A 147 -16.74 -12.88 16.43
CA THR A 147 -16.34 -13.05 15.02
C THR A 147 -15.71 -11.76 14.49
N VAL A 148 -14.48 -11.85 14.01
CA VAL A 148 -13.69 -10.74 13.47
C VAL A 148 -13.60 -10.85 11.97
N ALA A 149 -14.06 -9.83 11.22
CA ALA A 149 -13.87 -9.75 9.79
C ALA A 149 -12.59 -8.96 9.44
N VAL A 150 -11.87 -9.43 8.43
CA VAL A 150 -10.67 -8.77 7.87
C VAL A 150 -10.65 -8.89 6.36
N THR A 151 -10.11 -7.88 5.67
CA THR A 151 -9.94 -7.95 4.22
C THR A 151 -8.69 -8.75 3.87
N LEU A 152 -8.87 -9.76 3.02
CA LEU A 152 -7.82 -10.70 2.58
C LEU A 152 -6.69 -9.97 1.84
N GLY A 153 -5.44 -10.26 2.21
CA GLY A 153 -4.22 -9.69 1.61
C GLY A 153 -3.75 -8.39 2.27
N THR A 154 -4.52 -7.84 3.23
CA THR A 154 -4.09 -6.69 4.03
C THR A 154 -3.11 -7.11 5.14
N VAL A 155 -2.46 -6.12 5.76
CA VAL A 155 -1.65 -6.38 6.95
C VAL A 155 -2.54 -6.70 8.15
N GLN A 156 -3.75 -6.16 8.19
CA GLN A 156 -4.75 -6.41 9.22
C GLN A 156 -5.14 -7.89 9.30
N GLU A 157 -5.20 -8.60 8.17
CA GLU A 157 -5.47 -10.04 8.17
C GLU A 157 -4.49 -10.80 9.08
N LYS A 158 -3.20 -10.58 8.91
CA LYS A 158 -2.18 -11.30 9.70
C LYS A 158 -2.10 -10.84 11.16
N ARG A 159 -2.38 -9.57 11.38
CA ARG A 159 -2.41 -9.01 12.74
C ARG A 159 -3.62 -9.49 13.52
N ALA A 160 -4.78 -9.59 12.87
CA ALA A 160 -5.98 -10.15 13.49
C ALA A 160 -5.80 -11.62 13.88
N GLU A 161 -5.18 -12.42 13.00
CA GLU A 161 -4.83 -13.82 13.33
C GLU A 161 -3.96 -13.94 14.60
N ALA A 162 -3.06 -12.97 14.81
CA ALA A 162 -2.19 -12.96 15.98
C ALA A 162 -2.84 -12.36 17.25
N LEU A 163 -3.73 -11.36 17.06
CA LEU A 163 -4.37 -10.66 18.18
C LEU A 163 -5.60 -11.40 18.72
N PHE A 164 -6.28 -12.14 17.87
CA PHE A 164 -7.57 -12.77 18.15
C PHE A 164 -7.48 -14.28 17.97
N ASP A 165 -6.51 -14.91 18.63
CA ASP A 165 -6.22 -16.34 18.54
C ASP A 165 -7.36 -17.22 19.08
N LYS A 166 -8.27 -16.66 19.90
CA LYS A 166 -9.47 -17.32 20.42
C LYS A 166 -10.72 -17.04 19.62
N SER A 167 -10.73 -15.98 18.80
CA SER A 167 -11.91 -15.53 18.08
C SER A 167 -12.01 -16.18 16.69
N LYS A 168 -13.23 -16.20 16.14
CA LYS A 168 -13.44 -16.65 14.76
C LYS A 168 -13.02 -15.55 13.80
N ILE A 169 -12.14 -15.84 12.83
CA ILE A 169 -11.72 -14.89 11.79
C ILE A 169 -12.45 -15.19 10.47
N ILE A 170 -13.13 -14.18 9.91
CA ILE A 170 -13.70 -14.18 8.57
C ILE A 170 -12.79 -13.36 7.65
N LYS A 171 -12.30 -13.98 6.57
CA LYS A 171 -11.48 -13.32 5.55
C LYS A 171 -12.33 -12.96 4.36
N VAL A 172 -12.42 -11.68 4.05
CA VAL A 172 -13.27 -11.14 2.98
C VAL A 172 -12.42 -10.80 1.77
N SER A 173 -12.78 -11.34 0.60
CA SER A 173 -12.08 -11.08 -0.66
C SER A 173 -12.68 -9.89 -1.41
N SER A 174 -11.82 -9.03 -1.99
CA SER A 174 -12.27 -7.96 -2.91
C SER A 174 -13.18 -8.52 -4.02
N PRO A 175 -14.24 -7.80 -4.42
CA PRO A 175 -14.51 -6.38 -4.09
C PRO A 175 -15.24 -6.15 -2.77
N ALA A 176 -15.69 -7.20 -2.06
CA ALA A 176 -16.30 -7.05 -0.74
C ALA A 176 -15.26 -6.61 0.30
N ARG A 177 -15.74 -5.92 1.34
CA ARG A 177 -14.92 -5.40 2.42
C ARG A 177 -15.42 -5.91 3.77
N ASP A 178 -14.51 -6.04 4.70
CA ASP A 178 -14.71 -6.56 6.05
C ASP A 178 -15.81 -5.83 6.85
N TYR A 179 -15.87 -4.50 6.76
CA TYR A 179 -16.92 -3.72 7.44
C TYR A 179 -18.35 -4.07 6.95
N GLN A 180 -18.49 -4.57 5.72
CA GLN A 180 -19.78 -5.01 5.20
C GLN A 180 -20.31 -6.26 5.92
N GLU A 181 -19.41 -7.11 6.40
CA GLU A 181 -19.78 -8.26 7.24
C GLU A 181 -20.34 -7.80 8.60
N VAL A 182 -19.79 -6.70 9.14
CA VAL A 182 -20.29 -6.08 10.38
C VAL A 182 -21.67 -5.46 10.15
N LEU A 183 -21.83 -4.66 9.08
CA LEU A 183 -23.12 -4.06 8.73
C LEU A 183 -24.22 -5.12 8.52
N ALA A 184 -23.86 -6.24 7.91
CA ALA A 184 -24.78 -7.36 7.69
C ALA A 184 -25.00 -8.25 8.93
N GLY A 185 -24.32 -7.97 10.03
CA GLY A 185 -24.42 -8.76 11.28
C GLY A 185 -23.81 -10.16 11.19
N ARG A 186 -22.95 -10.43 10.20
CA ARG A 186 -22.21 -11.70 10.07
C ARG A 186 -20.88 -11.72 10.83
N ALA A 187 -20.37 -10.53 11.18
CA ALA A 187 -19.24 -10.37 12.09
C ALA A 187 -19.60 -9.40 13.21
N ASP A 188 -19.02 -9.60 14.38
CA ASP A 188 -19.17 -8.72 15.54
C ASP A 188 -18.34 -7.45 15.37
N ILE A 189 -17.14 -7.60 14.83
CA ILE A 189 -16.21 -6.51 14.52
C ILE A 189 -15.51 -6.70 13.17
N SER A 190 -14.99 -5.60 12.63
CA SER A 190 -13.90 -5.61 11.65
C SER A 190 -12.68 -4.89 12.20
N MET A 191 -11.48 -5.30 11.75
CA MET A 191 -10.22 -4.63 12.11
C MET A 191 -9.69 -3.86 10.90
N THR A 192 -9.70 -2.53 10.99
CA THR A 192 -9.26 -1.63 9.93
C THR A 192 -8.35 -0.52 10.44
N SER A 193 -7.92 0.39 9.56
CA SER A 193 -7.15 1.57 9.99
C SER A 193 -8.03 2.62 10.65
N ASN A 194 -7.46 3.39 11.57
CA ASN A 194 -8.13 4.53 12.20
C ASN A 194 -8.68 5.54 11.17
N LEU A 195 -7.98 5.75 10.05
CA LEU A 195 -8.45 6.63 8.97
C LEU A 195 -9.72 6.12 8.30
N GLU A 196 -9.70 4.86 7.89
CA GLU A 196 -10.86 4.23 7.25
C GLU A 196 -12.02 4.13 8.22
N ALA A 197 -11.77 3.74 9.47
CA ALA A 197 -12.79 3.66 10.50
C ALA A 197 -13.51 5.00 10.72
N ALA A 198 -12.77 6.11 10.76
CA ALA A 198 -13.35 7.45 10.90
C ALA A 198 -14.29 7.77 9.72
N LYS A 199 -13.88 7.47 8.49
CA LYS A 199 -14.73 7.69 7.30
C LYS A 199 -15.93 6.75 7.22
N LEU A 200 -15.76 5.51 7.64
CA LEU A 200 -16.87 4.56 7.70
C LEU A 200 -17.92 4.95 8.73
N VAL A 201 -17.54 5.50 9.88
CA VAL A 201 -18.47 6.00 10.90
C VAL A 201 -19.22 7.27 10.42
N GLU A 202 -18.58 8.13 9.61
CA GLU A 202 -19.26 9.25 8.95
C GLU A 202 -20.29 8.77 7.92
N GLN A 203 -19.93 7.76 7.13
CA GLN A 203 -20.74 7.25 6.02
C GLN A 203 -21.88 6.33 6.50
N TYR A 204 -21.64 5.54 7.55
CA TYR A 204 -22.56 4.56 8.12
C TYR A 204 -22.78 4.86 9.60
N PRO A 205 -23.83 5.64 9.96
CA PRO A 205 -24.11 6.00 11.37
C PRO A 205 -24.36 4.80 12.29
N GLU A 206 -24.67 3.63 11.71
CA GLU A 206 -24.82 2.35 12.43
C GLU A 206 -23.51 1.80 12.95
N LEU A 207 -22.37 2.23 12.39
CA LEU A 207 -21.06 1.83 12.85
C LEU A 207 -20.53 2.73 13.95
N MET A 208 -19.63 2.18 14.75
CA MET A 208 -18.80 2.93 15.69
C MET A 208 -17.46 2.25 15.88
N ILE A 209 -16.44 3.03 16.19
CA ILE A 209 -15.18 2.47 16.67
C ILE A 209 -15.40 1.92 18.09
N VAL A 210 -14.94 0.69 18.35
CA VAL A 210 -14.95 0.14 19.71
C VAL A 210 -14.13 1.07 20.61
N PRO A 211 -14.61 1.45 21.82
CA PRO A 211 -13.93 2.41 22.69
C PRO A 211 -12.69 1.82 23.37
N VAL A 212 -11.78 1.29 22.56
CA VAL A 212 -10.47 0.83 23.04
C VAL A 212 -9.61 2.03 23.46
N GLN A 213 -8.79 1.86 24.51
CA GLN A 213 -7.98 2.95 25.05
C GLN A 213 -7.03 3.56 24.00
N LYS A 214 -6.47 2.72 23.10
CA LYS A 214 -5.53 3.12 22.05
C LYS A 214 -5.61 2.16 20.88
N GLY A 215 -5.39 2.68 19.67
CA GLY A 215 -5.14 1.85 18.48
C GLY A 215 -3.90 0.98 18.67
N LYS A 216 -3.83 -0.12 17.93
CA LYS A 216 -2.67 -1.03 17.94
C LYS A 216 -1.86 -0.90 16.66
N ASN A 217 -0.63 -1.42 16.71
CA ASN A 217 0.25 -1.56 15.55
C ASN A 217 0.45 -0.25 14.76
N PRO A 218 0.99 0.82 15.39
CA PRO A 218 1.34 2.03 14.64
C PRO A 218 2.17 1.64 13.42
N THR A 219 1.69 2.02 12.24
CA THR A 219 2.24 1.52 10.98
C THR A 219 2.54 2.67 10.04
N PRO A 220 3.81 2.91 9.72
CA PRO A 220 4.20 3.82 8.67
C PRO A 220 3.66 3.37 7.31
N LEU A 221 3.22 4.32 6.50
CA LEU A 221 2.80 4.14 5.11
C LEU A 221 3.87 4.70 4.18
N ALA A 222 4.19 3.94 3.14
CA ALA A 222 5.20 4.27 2.14
C ALA A 222 4.76 3.81 0.75
N MET A 223 5.44 4.27 -0.29
CA MET A 223 5.25 3.73 -1.64
C MET A 223 5.92 2.38 -1.74
N LEU A 224 5.22 1.38 -2.31
CA LEU A 224 5.78 0.07 -2.61
C LEU A 224 6.39 0.11 -4.00
N LEU A 225 7.64 -0.32 -4.11
CA LEU A 225 8.51 -0.17 -5.28
C LEU A 225 9.21 -1.50 -5.60
N PRO A 226 9.78 -1.69 -6.81
CA PRO A 226 10.64 -2.83 -7.08
C PRO A 226 11.87 -2.82 -6.19
N GLN A 227 12.14 -3.93 -5.50
CA GLN A 227 13.22 -4.03 -4.51
C GLN A 227 14.62 -3.80 -5.10
N SER A 228 14.86 -4.26 -6.33
CA SER A 228 16.17 -4.17 -6.99
C SER A 228 16.44 -2.83 -7.67
N ASP A 229 15.46 -1.93 -7.75
CA ASP A 229 15.60 -0.66 -8.46
C ASP A 229 15.93 0.49 -7.52
N GLN A 230 17.19 0.57 -7.11
CA GLN A 230 17.64 1.62 -6.20
C GLN A 230 17.56 3.02 -6.84
N VAL A 231 17.68 3.13 -8.15
CA VAL A 231 17.57 4.42 -8.86
C VAL A 231 16.16 4.99 -8.72
N TRP A 232 15.14 4.15 -8.94
CA TRP A 232 13.74 4.53 -8.77
C TRP A 232 13.40 4.83 -7.30
N ILE A 233 13.85 3.98 -6.38
CA ILE A 233 13.67 4.20 -4.92
C ILE A 233 14.28 5.53 -4.49
N ASN A 234 15.50 5.85 -4.92
CA ASN A 234 16.18 7.09 -4.57
C ASN A 234 15.45 8.32 -5.14
N TYR A 235 14.99 8.27 -6.39
CA TYR A 235 14.21 9.37 -6.98
C TYR A 235 12.94 9.64 -6.17
N VAL A 236 12.17 8.60 -5.86
CA VAL A 236 10.94 8.71 -5.07
C VAL A 236 11.24 9.26 -3.66
N ASN A 237 12.32 8.81 -3.03
CA ASN A 237 12.73 9.32 -1.71
C ASN A 237 13.09 10.81 -1.74
N HIS A 238 13.86 11.26 -2.73
CA HIS A 238 14.18 12.67 -2.90
C HIS A 238 12.92 13.50 -3.16
N TRP A 239 11.98 12.98 -3.96
CA TRP A 239 10.70 13.62 -4.21
C TRP A 239 9.88 13.77 -2.91
N ILE A 240 9.80 12.70 -2.08
CA ILE A 240 9.08 12.72 -0.79
C ILE A 240 9.69 13.77 0.14
N ILE A 241 11.02 13.82 0.29
CA ILE A 241 11.71 14.81 1.12
C ILE A 241 11.34 16.23 0.66
N LEU A 242 11.50 16.53 -0.64
CA LEU A 242 11.21 17.83 -1.20
C LEU A 242 9.75 18.24 -1.00
N LYS A 243 8.81 17.32 -1.22
CA LYS A 243 7.37 17.55 -1.03
C LYS A 243 7.00 17.75 0.44
N THR A 244 7.68 17.06 1.35
CA THR A 244 7.49 17.22 2.80
C THR A 244 7.92 18.63 3.23
N GLU A 245 9.11 19.06 2.86
CA GLU A 245 9.65 20.38 3.18
C GLU A 245 8.79 21.53 2.61
N ARG A 246 8.16 21.30 1.45
CA ARG A 246 7.24 22.27 0.82
C ARG A 246 5.80 22.21 1.36
N GLY A 247 5.52 21.41 2.38
CA GLY A 247 4.22 21.32 3.04
C GLY A 247 3.13 20.57 2.23
N PHE A 248 3.48 19.90 1.14
CA PHE A 248 2.53 19.22 0.27
C PHE A 248 1.71 18.16 1.01
N PHE A 249 2.36 17.30 1.79
CA PHE A 249 1.64 16.28 2.57
C PHE A 249 0.72 16.87 3.63
N ASN A 250 1.07 18.03 4.23
CA ASN A 250 0.20 18.72 5.18
C ASN A 250 -1.06 19.29 4.49
N GLN A 251 -0.91 19.83 3.27
CA GLN A 251 -2.06 20.27 2.47
C GLN A 251 -2.98 19.10 2.13
N LEU A 252 -2.43 17.95 1.74
CA LEU A 252 -3.23 16.75 1.45
C LEU A 252 -3.94 16.21 2.71
N LYS A 253 -3.25 16.22 3.86
CA LYS A 253 -3.89 15.87 5.15
C LYS A 253 -5.08 16.76 5.44
N SER A 254 -4.93 18.07 5.30
CA SER A 254 -6.02 19.02 5.51
C SER A 254 -7.19 18.83 4.53
N LYS A 255 -6.89 18.43 3.28
CA LYS A 255 -7.91 18.16 2.25
C LYS A 255 -8.72 16.89 2.54
N TRP A 256 -8.04 15.79 2.88
CA TRP A 256 -8.63 14.45 2.90
C TRP A 256 -8.94 13.91 4.29
N LEU A 257 -8.17 14.34 5.30
CA LEU A 257 -8.16 13.73 6.62
C LEU A 257 -8.73 14.67 7.69
N LYS A 258 -9.62 15.60 7.34
CA LYS A 258 -10.20 16.57 8.29
C LYS A 258 -10.27 15.97 9.69
N GLN A 259 -9.30 16.34 10.54
CA GLN A 259 -9.32 16.06 11.96
C GLN A 259 -10.07 17.18 12.66
#